data_687cb9dff82e5dac268c186604803592
#
_entry.id   687cb9dff82e5dac268c186604803592
#
_cell.length_a   1.000
_cell.length_b   1.000
_cell.length_c   1.000
_cell.angle_alpha   90.00
_cell.angle_beta   90.00
_cell.angle_gamma   90.00
#
_symmetry.space_group_name_H-M   'P 1'
#
loop_
_entity.id
_entity.type
_entity.pdbx_description
1 polymer ?
#
loop_
_entity_poly.entity_id
_entity_poly.type
_entity_poly.pdbx_seq_one_letter_code
_entity_poly.pdbx_strand_id
1 'polypeptide(L)'
;MPDNNYNSENQNQPNNTSSQYQNPYPQNPENVFSEPIPREPKPPIRRVNERSNQNVFLNLVWAFIIFLVLFGLLLGVYLIAKSPDKLELDKYLNFDNPLNQKTTEPTKPLNTAVKFAPQTDAKSTVDVVSKNLPAVLSIDVNNKKGVAVAGTGYIVSADGLVVTNKHVVSLGCKFGVGGIQVTALANDQKAYNAELLSVDPIDDIAILQLRDKNIKPINLPTIDFGDSSQLQLGEDVIAIGNALGTFQNSVTKGVVSGLNRSFDAAGLKDECTGTDVRTDGLIQTDAAINQGNSGGPLFNASGQIIGMNTLGSPDAQNVGLAIPSETILTVLNSYKQNQAIIRPRLGVVSQEINAARKLVNSWLPAEYGEFIGSFDVAIAENKVISPGSAAEAAGLAFGDIILEVDGQKLESTQSNPNPLRRLILNKQSGQTIRLRILKAIKSSNANQLTYAEDPINVSVKLKGLNYDIATAKLVNSEG
;
A
#
# COMPACT_ATOMS: atom_id res chain seq x y z
N MET A 1 52.43 -16.67 -54.23
CA MET A 1 52.42 -16.90 -55.71
C MET A 1 51.51 -18.06 -55.95
N PRO A 2 50.63 -18.01 -56.96
CA PRO A 2 50.11 -16.88 -57.78
C PRO A 2 48.60 -16.65 -57.45
N ASP A 3 48.09 -15.46 -57.50
CA ASP A 3 47.47 -14.70 -58.58
C ASP A 3 46.35 -15.41 -59.36
N ASN A 4 45.15 -14.90 -59.30
CA ASN A 4 44.44 -14.41 -60.46
C ASN A 4 43.18 -13.61 -60.16
N ASN A 5 43.27 -12.38 -60.65
CA ASN A 5 42.20 -11.48 -60.98
C ASN A 5 41.14 -12.11 -61.91
N TYR A 6 39.91 -11.72 -61.85
CA TYR A 6 39.14 -11.21 -62.98
C TYR A 6 38.00 -10.30 -62.58
N ASN A 7 38.08 -9.09 -63.16
CA ASN A 7 37.02 -8.10 -63.32
C ASN A 7 35.90 -8.60 -64.22
N SER A 8 34.66 -8.17 -64.02
CA SER A 8 33.90 -7.43 -65.03
C SER A 8 32.51 -7.11 -64.58
N GLU A 9 32.20 -5.84 -64.70
CA GLU A 9 30.94 -5.13 -64.84
C GLU A 9 29.75 -5.97 -65.30
N ASN A 10 28.54 -5.80 -64.70
CA ASN A 10 27.39 -5.37 -65.49
C ASN A 10 26.28 -4.80 -64.60
N GLN A 11 25.88 -3.59 -65.05
CA GLN A 11 24.66 -2.88 -64.64
C GLN A 11 23.44 -3.71 -65.00
N ASN A 12 22.45 -3.77 -64.10
CA ASN A 12 21.03 -3.67 -64.49
C ASN A 12 20.20 -3.59 -63.21
N GLN A 13 19.61 -2.41 -63.00
CA GLN A 13 18.35 -2.29 -62.33
C GLN A 13 17.25 -2.94 -63.16
N PRO A 14 16.27 -3.62 -62.56
CA PRO A 14 14.97 -2.96 -62.52
C PRO A 14 14.06 -3.30 -61.34
N ASN A 15 13.14 -2.37 -61.21
CA ASN A 15 11.76 -2.55 -60.74
C ASN A 15 11.47 -2.80 -59.26
N ASN A 16 11.21 -1.67 -58.67
CA ASN A 16 10.21 -1.37 -57.70
C ASN A 16 8.88 -2.12 -57.96
N THR A 17 8.52 -3.09 -57.10
CA THR A 17 7.14 -3.49 -56.88
C THR A 17 6.87 -3.44 -55.40
N SER A 18 6.37 -2.29 -54.97
CA SER A 18 5.72 -2.08 -53.67
C SER A 18 4.43 -2.91 -53.63
N SER A 19 4.43 -4.04 -52.93
CA SER A 19 3.19 -4.67 -52.51
C SER A 19 2.58 -3.85 -51.36
N GLN A 20 1.53 -3.07 -51.71
CA GLN A 20 0.66 -2.41 -50.77
C GLN A 20 -0.10 -3.47 -49.96
N TYR A 21 0.20 -3.58 -48.69
CA TYR A 21 -0.71 -4.19 -47.70
C TYR A 21 -1.86 -3.18 -47.49
N GLN A 22 -3.02 -3.48 -48.04
CA GLN A 22 -4.27 -2.74 -47.77
C GLN A 22 -4.74 -3.10 -46.33
N ASN A 23 -4.83 -2.07 -45.54
CA ASN A 23 -5.43 -2.10 -44.20
C ASN A 23 -6.96 -2.18 -44.34
N PRO A 24 -7.68 -3.18 -43.74
CA PRO A 24 -9.11 -3.35 -43.93
C PRO A 24 -10.03 -2.48 -43.06
N TYR A 25 -9.54 -1.47 -42.37
CA TYR A 25 -10.37 -0.59 -41.54
C TYR A 25 -10.61 0.73 -42.22
N PRO A 26 -11.90 1.15 -42.44
CA PRO A 26 -12.22 2.43 -43.05
C PRO A 26 -11.92 3.60 -42.10
N GLN A 27 -11.12 4.52 -42.61
CA GLN A 27 -10.89 5.80 -41.96
C GLN A 27 -12.04 6.76 -42.34
N ASN A 28 -12.63 7.31 -41.27
CA ASN A 28 -13.43 8.56 -41.27
C ASN A 28 -14.86 8.53 -41.84
N PRO A 29 -15.90 8.60 -41.00
CA PRO A 29 -17.22 9.03 -41.44
C PRO A 29 -17.50 10.48 -40.98
N GLU A 30 -17.04 11.45 -41.74
CA GLU A 30 -17.65 12.79 -41.71
C GLU A 30 -18.58 12.95 -42.93
N ASN A 31 -19.81 13.38 -42.65
CA ASN A 31 -20.84 13.88 -43.55
C ASN A 31 -21.64 12.90 -44.41
N VAL A 32 -22.70 12.34 -43.80
CA VAL A 32 -23.96 12.09 -44.54
C VAL A 32 -25.11 12.64 -43.70
N PHE A 33 -25.47 13.88 -43.91
CA PHE A 33 -26.79 14.38 -43.57
C PHE A 33 -27.77 13.87 -44.62
N SER A 34 -28.56 12.87 -44.31
CA SER A 34 -29.72 12.47 -45.07
C SER A 34 -30.94 13.19 -44.52
N GLU A 35 -31.74 13.73 -45.45
CA GLU A 35 -32.95 14.49 -45.22
C GLU A 35 -33.98 13.79 -44.31
N PRO A 36 -34.80 14.57 -43.59
CA PRO A 36 -35.78 13.99 -42.69
C PRO A 36 -36.99 13.39 -43.43
N ILE A 37 -37.28 12.12 -43.15
CA ILE A 37 -38.49 11.42 -43.62
C ILE A 37 -39.75 12.13 -43.08
N PRO A 38 -40.79 12.44 -43.88
CA PRO A 38 -42.02 13.04 -43.40
C PRO A 38 -42.78 12.09 -42.47
N ARG A 39 -43.07 12.52 -41.24
CA ARG A 39 -43.88 11.77 -40.28
C ARG A 39 -45.36 11.97 -40.60
N GLU A 40 -46.08 10.88 -40.81
CA GLU A 40 -47.52 10.87 -40.81
C GLU A 40 -48.12 11.35 -39.46
N PRO A 41 -49.20 12.13 -39.46
CA PRO A 41 -49.82 12.61 -38.23
C PRO A 41 -50.55 11.42 -37.52
N LYS A 42 -50.10 11.15 -36.26
CA LYS A 42 -50.80 10.20 -35.37
C LYS A 42 -52.17 10.76 -34.98
N PRO A 43 -53.21 9.90 -34.90
CA PRO A 43 -54.53 10.34 -34.45
C PRO A 43 -54.52 10.74 -32.96
N PRO A 44 -55.40 11.61 -32.50
CA PRO A 44 -55.42 12.12 -31.15
C PRO A 44 -55.78 11.02 -30.15
N ILE A 45 -54.88 10.74 -29.21
CA ILE A 45 -55.12 9.84 -28.10
C ILE A 45 -56.02 10.55 -27.11
N ARG A 46 -57.23 10.04 -26.96
CA ARG A 46 -58.24 10.44 -25.96
C ARG A 46 -57.71 9.95 -24.57
N ARG A 47 -57.20 10.89 -23.76
CA ARG A 47 -56.80 10.58 -22.37
C ARG A 47 -58.02 10.31 -21.55
N VAL A 48 -58.26 9.05 -21.19
CA VAL A 48 -59.16 8.68 -20.12
C VAL A 48 -58.42 8.87 -18.78
N ASN A 49 -58.99 9.73 -17.94
CA ASN A 49 -58.41 10.17 -16.67
C ASN A 49 -58.82 9.14 -15.57
N GLU A 50 -58.21 7.94 -15.54
CA GLU A 50 -58.47 6.93 -14.51
C GLU A 50 -57.36 6.76 -13.45
N ARG A 51 -56.35 7.65 -13.46
CA ARG A 51 -55.20 7.53 -12.49
C ARG A 51 -55.38 8.30 -11.16
N SER A 52 -56.49 9.00 -10.96
CA SER A 52 -56.68 9.85 -9.77
C SER A 52 -57.05 9.08 -8.50
N ASN A 53 -57.78 7.98 -8.59
CA ASN A 53 -58.30 7.34 -7.37
C ASN A 53 -57.41 6.26 -6.77
N GLN A 54 -56.51 5.64 -7.53
CA GLN A 54 -55.58 4.65 -6.99
C GLN A 54 -54.48 5.25 -6.11
N ASN A 55 -53.96 6.42 -6.51
CA ASN A 55 -52.95 7.09 -5.73
C ASN A 55 -53.47 7.64 -4.40
N VAL A 56 -54.72 8.08 -4.35
CA VAL A 56 -55.34 8.57 -3.11
C VAL A 56 -55.56 7.41 -2.13
N PHE A 57 -56.02 6.26 -2.61
CA PHE A 57 -56.20 5.06 -1.77
C PHE A 57 -54.84 4.55 -1.24
N LEU A 58 -53.82 4.47 -2.08
CA LEU A 58 -52.50 4.03 -1.68
C LEU A 58 -51.85 4.97 -0.66
N ASN A 59 -52.01 6.29 -0.83
CA ASN A 59 -51.52 7.30 0.13
C ASN A 59 -52.28 7.20 1.47
N LEU A 60 -53.56 6.92 1.47
CA LEU A 60 -54.31 6.71 2.70
C LEU A 60 -53.86 5.43 3.44
N VAL A 61 -53.56 4.36 2.71
CA VAL A 61 -53.04 3.13 3.29
C VAL A 61 -51.68 3.36 3.91
N TRP A 62 -50.78 4.08 3.22
CA TRP A 62 -49.45 4.44 3.77
C TRP A 62 -49.57 5.35 4.98
N ALA A 63 -50.47 6.35 4.96
CA ALA A 63 -50.71 7.22 6.11
C ALA A 63 -51.23 6.44 7.31
N PHE A 64 -52.07 5.45 7.10
CA PHE A 64 -52.58 4.59 8.16
C PHE A 64 -51.51 3.67 8.74
N ILE A 65 -50.62 3.10 7.91
CA ILE A 65 -49.46 2.31 8.37
C ILE A 65 -48.51 3.17 9.20
N ILE A 66 -48.20 4.37 8.74
CA ILE A 66 -47.34 5.31 9.49
C ILE A 66 -47.99 5.67 10.84
N PHE A 67 -49.31 5.91 10.84
CA PHE A 67 -50.04 6.19 12.09
C PHE A 67 -49.98 5.00 13.07
N LEU A 68 -50.11 3.76 12.60
CA LEU A 68 -50.00 2.58 13.46
C LEU A 68 -48.61 2.41 14.04
N VAL A 69 -47.56 2.66 13.24
CA VAL A 69 -46.17 2.60 13.71
C VAL A 69 -45.90 3.68 14.77
N LEU A 70 -46.33 4.92 14.51
CA LEU A 70 -46.16 6.02 15.48
C LEU A 70 -46.98 5.78 16.75
N PHE A 71 -48.21 5.26 16.63
CA PHE A 71 -49.03 4.92 17.77
C PHE A 71 -48.45 3.78 18.60
N GLY A 72 -47.86 2.76 17.95
CA GLY A 72 -47.15 1.67 18.60
C GLY A 72 -45.92 2.17 19.37
N LEU A 73 -45.16 3.09 18.78
CA LEU A 73 -44.01 3.73 19.44
C LEU A 73 -44.41 4.56 20.64
N LEU A 74 -45.48 5.38 20.51
CA LEU A 74 -46.00 6.21 21.63
C LEU A 74 -46.58 5.33 22.74
N LEU A 75 -47.29 4.24 22.40
CA LEU A 75 -47.82 3.30 23.39
C LEU A 75 -46.63 2.55 24.07
N GLY A 76 -45.59 2.21 23.35
CA GLY A 76 -44.36 1.61 23.91
C GLY A 76 -43.71 2.56 24.93
N VAL A 77 -43.50 3.81 24.54
CA VAL A 77 -42.95 4.84 25.45
C VAL A 77 -43.87 5.07 26.68
N TYR A 78 -45.17 5.09 26.48
CA TYR A 78 -46.13 5.24 27.57
C TYR A 78 -46.11 4.07 28.57
N LEU A 79 -46.00 2.83 28.04
CA LEU A 79 -45.91 1.62 28.88
C LEU A 79 -44.57 1.57 29.64
N ILE A 80 -43.46 2.01 29.01
CA ILE A 80 -42.16 2.14 29.66
C ILE A 80 -42.20 3.19 30.77
N ALA A 81 -42.84 4.36 30.52
CA ALA A 81 -42.96 5.42 31.49
C ALA A 81 -43.81 5.06 32.71
N LYS A 82 -44.79 4.14 32.54
CA LYS A 82 -45.72 3.74 33.61
C LYS A 82 -45.19 2.57 34.46
N SER A 83 -44.14 1.89 34.07
CA SER A 83 -43.55 0.76 34.79
C SER A 83 -42.02 0.82 34.80
N PRO A 84 -41.42 1.83 35.42
CA PRO A 84 -39.95 2.00 35.39
C PRO A 84 -39.20 0.85 36.03
N ASP A 85 -39.81 0.13 36.99
CA ASP A 85 -39.13 -0.92 37.77
C ASP A 85 -39.08 -2.31 37.13
N LYS A 86 -39.59 -2.49 35.90
CA LYS A 86 -39.64 -3.79 35.24
C LYS A 86 -38.83 -3.94 33.97
N LEU A 87 -38.25 -2.89 33.43
CA LEU A 87 -37.31 -3.01 32.29
C LEU A 87 -35.90 -2.82 32.81
N GLU A 88 -35.19 -3.94 33.00
CA GLU A 88 -33.73 -3.96 33.10
C GLU A 88 -33.13 -3.59 31.72
N LEU A 89 -33.37 -2.32 31.28
CA LEU A 89 -32.80 -1.81 30.06
C LEU A 89 -31.26 -1.72 30.14
N ASP A 90 -30.74 -1.60 31.35
CA ASP A 90 -29.29 -1.58 31.62
C ASP A 90 -28.59 -2.87 31.17
N LYS A 91 -29.31 -3.97 31.07
CA LYS A 91 -28.77 -5.26 30.61
C LYS A 91 -28.59 -5.32 29.08
N TYR A 92 -29.30 -4.47 28.32
CA TYR A 92 -29.26 -4.40 26.86
C TYR A 92 -28.60 -3.12 26.34
N LEU A 93 -28.42 -2.10 27.20
CA LEU A 93 -27.83 -0.81 26.84
C LEU A 93 -26.45 -0.59 27.48
N ASN A 94 -25.88 -1.56 28.15
CA ASN A 94 -24.48 -1.56 28.52
C ASN A 94 -23.65 -1.72 27.24
N PHE A 95 -23.56 -0.64 26.49
CA PHE A 95 -22.39 -0.40 25.68
C PHE A 95 -21.25 -0.14 26.66
N ASP A 96 -20.59 -1.21 27.10
CA ASP A 96 -19.29 -1.10 27.75
C ASP A 96 -18.42 -0.25 26.82
N ASN A 97 -18.22 0.99 27.24
CA ASN A 97 -17.31 1.90 26.55
C ASN A 97 -15.91 1.30 26.71
N PRO A 98 -15.29 0.76 25.63
CA PRO A 98 -14.01 0.09 25.73
C PRO A 98 -12.88 1.00 26.24
N LEU A 99 -13.15 2.31 26.36
CA LEU A 99 -12.21 3.31 26.88
C LEU A 99 -12.12 3.33 28.41
N ASN A 100 -12.98 2.59 29.15
CA ASN A 100 -12.98 2.57 30.61
C ASN A 100 -12.62 1.21 31.20
N GLN A 101 -12.19 0.25 30.38
CA GLN A 101 -11.54 -0.93 30.91
C GLN A 101 -10.16 -0.52 31.42
N LYS A 102 -10.05 -0.54 32.75
CA LYS A 102 -8.79 -0.55 33.48
C LYS A 102 -7.77 -1.34 32.66
N THR A 103 -6.73 -0.68 32.20
CA THR A 103 -5.59 -1.29 31.54
C THR A 103 -5.20 -2.54 32.33
N THR A 104 -5.59 -3.71 31.84
CA THR A 104 -4.94 -4.95 32.23
C THR A 104 -3.47 -4.73 31.92
N GLU A 105 -2.60 -5.02 32.90
CA GLU A 105 -1.15 -4.93 32.74
C GLU A 105 -0.75 -5.39 31.35
N PRO A 106 0.08 -4.61 30.63
CA PRO A 106 0.53 -4.99 29.32
C PRO A 106 1.17 -6.38 29.47
N THR A 107 0.61 -7.37 28.78
CA THR A 107 1.24 -8.68 28.66
C THR A 107 2.67 -8.41 28.25
N LYS A 108 3.60 -8.83 29.12
CA LYS A 108 5.05 -8.65 28.95
C LYS A 108 5.40 -8.80 27.47
N PRO A 109 6.00 -7.80 26.81
CA PRO A 109 6.23 -7.85 25.37
C PRO A 109 6.96 -9.17 25.09
N LEU A 110 6.46 -9.92 24.12
CA LEU A 110 7.15 -11.11 23.61
C LEU A 110 8.40 -10.58 22.86
N ASN A 111 9.46 -10.36 23.61
CA ASN A 111 10.66 -9.63 23.21
C ASN A 111 11.56 -10.44 22.25
N THR A 112 11.00 -11.49 21.63
CA THR A 112 11.73 -12.30 20.67
C THR A 112 11.52 -11.73 19.27
N ALA A 113 12.59 -11.21 18.68
CA ALA A 113 12.59 -10.74 17.31
C ALA A 113 12.17 -11.87 16.36
N VAL A 114 11.30 -11.55 15.39
CA VAL A 114 10.97 -12.47 14.31
C VAL A 114 12.18 -12.57 13.40
N LYS A 115 12.53 -13.80 13.01
CA LYS A 115 13.69 -14.11 12.16
C LYS A 115 13.23 -14.86 10.93
N PHE A 116 14.08 -14.84 9.90
CA PHE A 116 13.90 -15.75 8.75
C PHE A 116 14.05 -17.19 9.19
N ALA A 117 13.17 -18.06 8.67
CA ALA A 117 13.31 -19.50 8.83
C ALA A 117 14.33 -20.04 7.82
N PRO A 118 15.08 -21.12 8.16
CA PRO A 118 15.96 -21.78 7.20
C PRO A 118 15.21 -22.21 5.95
N GLN A 119 15.82 -22.06 4.79
CA GLN A 119 15.25 -22.55 3.53
C GLN A 119 15.18 -24.08 3.59
N THR A 120 14.05 -24.63 3.15
CA THR A 120 13.79 -26.06 3.04
C THR A 120 13.60 -26.46 1.59
N ASP A 121 13.57 -27.77 1.30
CA ASP A 121 13.29 -28.28 -0.04
C ASP A 121 11.97 -27.77 -0.61
N ALA A 122 11.92 -27.64 -1.92
CA ALA A 122 10.71 -27.23 -2.65
C ALA A 122 9.58 -28.26 -2.44
N LYS A 123 8.38 -27.75 -2.18
CA LYS A 123 7.15 -28.52 -1.99
C LYS A 123 6.22 -28.34 -3.18
N SER A 124 5.25 -29.25 -3.31
CA SER A 124 4.18 -29.02 -4.26
C SER A 124 3.34 -27.80 -3.88
N THR A 125 2.74 -27.15 -4.87
CA THR A 125 1.81 -26.02 -4.61
C THR A 125 0.69 -26.43 -3.65
N VAL A 126 0.19 -27.66 -3.75
CA VAL A 126 -0.86 -28.21 -2.86
C VAL A 126 -0.38 -28.28 -1.43
N ASP A 127 0.87 -28.75 -1.19
CA ASP A 127 1.43 -28.84 0.16
C ASP A 127 1.65 -27.45 0.78
N VAL A 128 2.17 -26.50 -0.01
CA VAL A 128 2.34 -25.10 0.43
C VAL A 128 1.01 -24.51 0.85
N VAL A 129 -0.01 -24.65 0.02
CA VAL A 129 -1.36 -24.12 0.31
C VAL A 129 -1.96 -24.81 1.53
N SER A 130 -1.97 -26.13 1.58
CA SER A 130 -2.57 -26.90 2.69
C SER A 130 -1.96 -26.57 4.03
N LYS A 131 -0.63 -26.39 4.07
CA LYS A 131 0.10 -26.02 5.29
C LYS A 131 -0.28 -24.62 5.78
N ASN A 132 -0.33 -23.64 4.86
CA ASN A 132 -0.32 -22.23 5.23
C ASN A 132 -1.72 -21.58 5.23
N LEU A 133 -2.68 -22.17 4.49
CA LEU A 133 -4.05 -21.66 4.39
C LEU A 133 -4.75 -21.41 5.74
N PRO A 134 -4.55 -22.26 6.79
CA PRO A 134 -5.16 -21.99 8.10
C PRO A 134 -4.72 -20.70 8.78
N ALA A 135 -3.59 -20.12 8.36
CA ALA A 135 -3.08 -18.87 8.89
C ALA A 135 -3.40 -17.66 8.00
N VAL A 136 -4.07 -17.84 6.87
CA VAL A 136 -4.52 -16.77 5.99
C VAL A 136 -5.96 -16.38 6.33
N LEU A 137 -6.22 -15.08 6.39
CA LEU A 137 -7.48 -14.51 6.84
C LEU A 137 -8.08 -13.60 5.78
N SER A 138 -9.39 -13.67 5.58
CA SER A 138 -10.13 -12.59 4.92
C SER A 138 -10.36 -11.47 5.91
N ILE A 139 -10.01 -10.25 5.54
CA ILE A 139 -10.16 -9.05 6.36
C ILE A 139 -11.27 -8.19 5.79
N ASP A 140 -12.33 -7.97 6.60
CA ASP A 140 -13.42 -7.08 6.28
C ASP A 140 -13.42 -5.89 7.23
N VAL A 141 -13.36 -4.69 6.68
CA VAL A 141 -13.38 -3.44 7.45
C VAL A 141 -14.63 -2.66 7.10
N ASN A 142 -15.47 -2.43 8.10
CA ASN A 142 -16.72 -1.71 7.93
C ASN A 142 -16.74 -0.45 8.82
N ASN A 143 -17.32 0.63 8.32
CA ASN A 143 -17.65 1.77 9.16
C ASN A 143 -19.15 1.79 9.48
N LYS A 144 -19.55 2.62 10.47
CA LYS A 144 -20.96 2.78 10.88
C LYS A 144 -21.88 3.36 9.77
N LYS A 145 -21.30 3.81 8.63
CA LYS A 145 -22.01 4.40 7.50
C LYS A 145 -22.19 3.40 6.34
N GLY A 146 -21.79 2.12 6.52
CA GLY A 146 -21.95 1.07 5.52
C GLY A 146 -20.87 1.06 4.44
N VAL A 147 -19.79 1.86 4.57
CA VAL A 147 -18.62 1.74 3.69
C VAL A 147 -17.83 0.52 4.12
N ALA A 148 -17.51 -0.35 3.20
CA ALA A 148 -16.77 -1.57 3.43
C ALA A 148 -15.52 -1.63 2.55
N VAL A 149 -14.44 -2.18 3.11
CA VAL A 149 -13.22 -2.54 2.39
C VAL A 149 -12.90 -3.99 2.73
N ALA A 150 -12.55 -4.77 1.73
CA ALA A 150 -12.15 -6.17 1.89
C ALA A 150 -10.72 -6.38 1.40
N GLY A 151 -9.99 -7.25 2.09
CA GLY A 151 -8.63 -7.65 1.76
C GLY A 151 -8.26 -8.97 2.42
N THR A 152 -6.98 -9.20 2.50
CA THR A 152 -6.39 -10.40 3.10
C THR A 152 -5.40 -10.00 4.19
N GLY A 153 -5.19 -10.87 5.16
CA GLY A 153 -4.12 -10.78 6.15
C GLY A 153 -3.60 -12.16 6.50
N TYR A 154 -2.54 -12.24 7.26
CA TYR A 154 -1.99 -13.51 7.71
C TYR A 154 -1.43 -13.41 9.14
N ILE A 155 -1.55 -14.54 9.85
CA ILE A 155 -1.18 -14.66 11.26
C ILE A 155 0.33 -14.87 11.36
N VAL A 156 1.00 -14.01 12.13
CA VAL A 156 2.46 -14.02 12.32
C VAL A 156 2.89 -14.42 13.74
N SER A 157 1.93 -14.53 14.66
CA SER A 157 2.20 -15.03 16.01
C SER A 157 1.01 -15.82 16.56
N ALA A 158 1.28 -16.82 17.40
CA ALA A 158 0.25 -17.71 17.92
C ALA A 158 -0.78 -17.00 18.82
N ASP A 159 -0.45 -15.85 19.36
CA ASP A 159 -1.34 -14.99 20.15
C ASP A 159 -2.25 -14.09 19.28
N GLY A 160 -2.17 -14.25 17.95
CA GLY A 160 -3.11 -13.63 17.01
C GLY A 160 -2.66 -12.29 16.45
N LEU A 161 -1.35 -12.01 16.41
CA LEU A 161 -0.85 -10.86 15.66
C LEU A 161 -0.97 -11.15 14.15
N VAL A 162 -1.54 -10.19 13.41
CA VAL A 162 -1.81 -10.29 11.97
C VAL A 162 -1.16 -9.14 11.23
N VAL A 163 -0.62 -9.42 10.06
CA VAL A 163 -0.13 -8.42 9.11
C VAL A 163 -1.09 -8.34 7.93
N THR A 164 -1.34 -7.12 7.47
CA THR A 164 -2.11 -6.80 6.26
C THR A 164 -1.60 -5.51 5.63
N ASN A 165 -2.13 -5.11 4.48
CA ASN A 165 -1.84 -3.79 3.93
C ASN A 165 -2.53 -2.66 4.72
N LYS A 166 -1.88 -1.51 4.78
CA LYS A 166 -2.42 -0.30 5.41
C LYS A 166 -3.68 0.20 4.71
N HIS A 167 -3.71 0.16 3.36
CA HIS A 167 -4.89 0.60 2.61
C HIS A 167 -6.13 -0.27 2.89
N VAL A 168 -5.99 -1.54 3.26
CA VAL A 168 -7.11 -2.43 3.66
C VAL A 168 -7.80 -1.91 4.93
N VAL A 169 -7.04 -1.29 5.84
CA VAL A 169 -7.54 -0.76 7.11
C VAL A 169 -7.62 0.78 7.15
N SER A 170 -7.46 1.44 6.02
CA SER A 170 -7.40 2.91 5.90
C SER A 170 -8.65 3.63 6.44
N LEU A 171 -9.80 2.96 6.43
CA LEU A 171 -11.01 3.48 7.10
C LEU A 171 -10.76 3.76 8.59
N GLY A 172 -9.88 3.00 9.26
CA GLY A 172 -9.48 3.24 10.65
C GLY A 172 -8.74 4.56 10.83
N CYS A 173 -7.90 4.93 9.87
CA CYS A 173 -7.21 6.22 9.87
C CYS A 173 -8.18 7.39 9.64
N LYS A 174 -9.16 7.20 8.76
CA LYS A 174 -10.12 8.23 8.36
C LYS A 174 -11.22 8.49 9.39
N PHE A 175 -11.70 7.44 10.04
CA PHE A 175 -12.84 7.52 10.96
C PHE A 175 -12.45 7.25 12.41
N GLY A 176 -11.16 7.02 12.71
CA GLY A 176 -10.66 6.57 13.99
C GLY A 176 -10.95 5.08 14.25
N VAL A 177 -10.13 4.45 15.07
CA VAL A 177 -10.27 3.01 15.40
C VAL A 177 -11.61 2.65 16.03
N GLY A 178 -12.20 3.54 16.82
CA GLY A 178 -13.55 3.37 17.39
C GLY A 178 -14.69 3.59 16.38
N GLY A 179 -14.39 4.09 15.17
CA GLY A 179 -15.35 4.35 14.10
C GLY A 179 -15.49 3.21 13.10
N ILE A 180 -14.66 2.17 13.21
CA ILE A 180 -14.65 1.00 12.33
C ILE A 180 -14.86 -0.28 13.12
N GLN A 181 -15.28 -1.32 12.40
CA GLN A 181 -15.26 -2.70 12.85
C GLN A 181 -14.41 -3.51 11.86
N VAL A 182 -13.39 -4.19 12.39
CA VAL A 182 -12.54 -5.10 11.61
C VAL A 182 -12.91 -6.53 11.99
N THR A 183 -13.28 -7.32 11.01
CA THR A 183 -13.57 -8.75 11.15
C THR A 183 -12.56 -9.54 10.35
N ALA A 184 -11.91 -10.50 10.97
CA ALA A 184 -11.02 -11.45 10.34
C ALA A 184 -11.68 -12.83 10.29
N LEU A 185 -11.83 -13.36 9.07
CA LEU A 185 -12.47 -14.66 8.84
C LEU A 185 -11.42 -15.68 8.42
N ALA A 186 -11.28 -16.72 9.23
CA ALA A 186 -10.35 -17.82 8.97
C ALA A 186 -10.92 -18.82 7.95
N ASN A 187 -10.06 -19.70 7.44
CA ASN A 187 -10.44 -20.72 6.45
C ASN A 187 -11.55 -21.68 6.96
N ASP A 188 -11.59 -21.96 8.25
CA ASP A 188 -12.63 -22.78 8.91
C ASP A 188 -13.94 -22.01 9.18
N GLN A 189 -14.11 -20.84 8.60
CA GLN A 189 -15.23 -19.92 8.76
C GLN A 189 -15.35 -19.32 10.17
N LYS A 190 -14.34 -19.48 11.02
CA LYS A 190 -14.31 -18.83 12.32
C LYS A 190 -14.03 -17.36 12.18
N ALA A 191 -14.94 -16.52 12.68
CA ALA A 191 -14.79 -15.09 12.67
C ALA A 191 -14.17 -14.58 13.99
N TYR A 192 -13.18 -13.69 13.86
CA TYR A 192 -12.53 -13.00 14.97
C TYR A 192 -12.79 -11.50 14.82
N ASN A 193 -12.94 -10.81 15.95
CA ASN A 193 -12.77 -9.37 15.94
C ASN A 193 -11.28 -9.05 15.85
N ALA A 194 -10.91 -8.05 15.07
CA ALA A 194 -9.54 -7.60 14.98
C ALA A 194 -9.44 -6.13 15.39
N GLU A 195 -8.41 -5.83 16.15
CA GLU A 195 -8.08 -4.48 16.60
C GLU A 195 -6.90 -3.95 15.78
N LEU A 196 -7.03 -2.74 15.23
CA LEU A 196 -5.93 -2.08 14.55
C LEU A 196 -4.95 -1.54 15.60
N LEU A 197 -3.73 -2.09 15.62
CA LEU A 197 -2.70 -1.73 16.59
C LEU A 197 -1.75 -0.65 16.10
N SER A 198 -1.32 -0.75 14.84
CA SER A 198 -0.37 0.20 14.26
C SER A 198 -0.40 0.15 12.74
N VAL A 199 -0.08 1.28 12.10
CA VAL A 199 0.18 1.36 10.66
C VAL A 199 1.59 1.91 10.43
N ASP A 200 2.25 1.42 9.39
CA ASP A 200 3.57 1.91 9.00
C ASP A 200 3.43 3.32 8.39
N PRO A 201 4.18 4.31 8.90
CA PRO A 201 4.12 5.67 8.36
C PRO A 201 4.68 5.80 6.94
N ILE A 202 5.41 4.80 6.46
CA ILE A 202 6.15 4.85 5.18
C ILE A 202 5.59 3.83 4.18
N ASP A 203 5.58 2.54 4.57
CA ASP A 203 5.17 1.46 3.68
C ASP A 203 3.68 1.10 3.89
N ASP A 204 3.11 0.36 2.93
CA ASP A 204 1.71 -0.04 2.97
C ASP A 204 1.49 -1.28 3.87
N ILE A 205 1.84 -1.16 5.16
CA ILE A 205 1.77 -2.24 6.16
C ILE A 205 0.94 -1.79 7.37
N ALA A 206 0.10 -2.69 7.87
CA ALA A 206 -0.64 -2.53 9.12
C ALA A 206 -0.55 -3.79 9.97
N ILE A 207 -0.65 -3.61 11.29
CA ILE A 207 -0.65 -4.68 12.28
C ILE A 207 -1.98 -4.68 13.00
N LEU A 208 -2.61 -5.87 13.04
CA LEU A 208 -3.85 -6.11 13.76
C LEU A 208 -3.61 -7.14 14.86
N GLN A 209 -4.47 -7.11 15.89
CA GLN A 209 -4.56 -8.14 16.93
C GLN A 209 -5.92 -8.82 16.86
N LEU A 210 -5.94 -10.13 16.67
CA LEU A 210 -7.16 -10.91 16.77
C LEU A 210 -7.62 -10.99 18.24
N ARG A 211 -8.93 -10.84 18.43
CA ARG A 211 -9.58 -10.97 19.72
C ARG A 211 -10.68 -12.03 19.61
N ASP A 212 -10.66 -13.02 20.49
CA ASP A 212 -11.83 -13.88 20.67
C ASP A 212 -12.93 -13.08 21.40
N LYS A 213 -14.18 -13.38 21.11
CA LYS A 213 -15.35 -12.81 21.80
C LYS A 213 -15.26 -12.98 23.33
N ASN A 214 -14.51 -13.97 23.81
CA ASN A 214 -14.35 -14.30 25.24
C ASN A 214 -13.00 -13.87 25.82
N ILE A 215 -12.18 -13.09 25.08
CA ILE A 215 -10.84 -12.60 25.52
C ILE A 215 -9.90 -13.73 25.98
N LYS A 216 -10.09 -14.95 25.52
CA LYS A 216 -9.21 -16.07 25.85
C LYS A 216 -7.94 -16.03 25.00
N PRO A 217 -6.79 -16.48 25.54
CA PRO A 217 -5.61 -16.69 24.73
C PRO A 217 -5.92 -17.58 23.53
N ILE A 218 -5.54 -17.12 22.34
CA ILE A 218 -5.76 -17.83 21.09
C ILE A 218 -4.42 -18.52 20.78
N ASN A 219 -4.46 -19.79 20.44
CA ASN A 219 -3.30 -20.50 19.90
C ASN A 219 -3.58 -20.79 18.42
N LEU A 220 -3.05 -19.96 17.56
CA LEU A 220 -3.34 -19.95 16.13
C LEU A 220 -2.14 -20.45 15.31
N PRO A 221 -2.39 -21.06 14.14
CA PRO A 221 -1.33 -21.38 13.21
C PRO A 221 -0.62 -20.11 12.73
N THR A 222 0.68 -20.22 12.52
CA THR A 222 1.53 -19.11 12.06
C THR A 222 2.27 -19.50 10.79
N ILE A 223 2.74 -18.53 10.04
CA ILE A 223 3.48 -18.72 8.81
C ILE A 223 4.95 -18.35 9.03
N ASP A 224 5.85 -19.12 8.45
CA ASP A 224 7.29 -18.88 8.47
C ASP A 224 7.70 -17.82 7.43
N PHE A 225 8.68 -16.99 7.75
CA PHE A 225 9.27 -16.01 6.82
C PHE A 225 10.49 -16.59 6.11
N GLY A 226 10.55 -16.48 4.79
CA GLY A 226 11.73 -16.69 3.95
C GLY A 226 12.46 -15.37 3.72
N ASP A 227 13.74 -15.47 3.36
CA ASP A 227 14.61 -14.32 3.11
C ASP A 227 14.42 -13.80 1.68
N SER A 228 13.72 -12.66 1.54
CA SER A 228 13.47 -12.03 0.24
C SER A 228 14.72 -11.42 -0.40
N SER A 229 15.81 -11.22 0.35
CA SER A 229 17.07 -10.70 -0.18
C SER A 229 17.82 -11.72 -1.06
N GLN A 230 17.46 -13.00 -0.94
CA GLN A 230 18.07 -14.11 -1.69
C GLN A 230 17.30 -14.48 -2.95
N LEU A 231 16.17 -13.84 -3.24
CA LEU A 231 15.32 -14.14 -4.39
C LEU A 231 16.03 -13.92 -5.71
N GLN A 232 15.74 -14.83 -6.65
CA GLN A 232 16.22 -14.77 -8.02
C GLN A 232 15.05 -14.68 -9.01
N LEU A 233 15.29 -14.04 -10.15
CA LEU A 233 14.30 -13.98 -11.23
C LEU A 233 13.99 -15.41 -11.73
N GLY A 234 12.70 -15.68 -11.93
CA GLY A 234 12.20 -16.97 -12.38
C GLY A 234 11.86 -17.97 -11.24
N GLU A 235 12.13 -17.65 -9.97
CA GLU A 235 11.70 -18.50 -8.86
C GLU A 235 10.18 -18.58 -8.77
N ASP A 236 9.66 -19.80 -8.55
CA ASP A 236 8.23 -20.06 -8.37
C ASP A 236 7.67 -19.33 -7.15
N VAL A 237 6.53 -18.66 -7.31
CA VAL A 237 5.80 -18.01 -6.22
C VAL A 237 4.32 -18.38 -6.21
N ILE A 238 3.73 -18.39 -5.02
CA ILE A 238 2.33 -18.73 -4.79
C ILE A 238 1.72 -17.62 -3.96
N ALA A 239 0.69 -16.94 -4.50
CA ALA A 239 -0.08 -15.95 -3.76
C ALA A 239 -1.39 -16.56 -3.27
N ILE A 240 -1.77 -16.27 -2.03
CA ILE A 240 -3.05 -16.66 -1.44
C ILE A 240 -3.78 -15.41 -0.98
N GLY A 241 -5.09 -15.35 -1.23
CA GLY A 241 -5.89 -14.22 -0.80
C GLY A 241 -7.39 -14.42 -0.97
N ASN A 242 -8.15 -13.37 -0.63
CA ASN A 242 -9.60 -13.30 -0.78
C ASN A 242 -9.96 -12.46 -2.00
N ALA A 243 -9.79 -13.02 -3.20
CA ALA A 243 -10.00 -12.29 -4.44
C ALA A 243 -11.43 -11.73 -4.52
N LEU A 244 -11.52 -10.43 -4.84
CA LEU A 244 -12.78 -9.68 -5.01
C LEU A 244 -13.69 -9.65 -3.77
N GLY A 245 -13.17 -10.00 -2.57
CA GLY A 245 -13.99 -10.07 -1.35
C GLY A 245 -15.03 -11.18 -1.33
N THR A 246 -15.13 -11.97 -2.42
CA THR A 246 -16.13 -13.04 -2.63
C THR A 246 -15.51 -14.42 -2.79
N PHE A 247 -14.28 -14.47 -3.33
CA PHE A 247 -13.59 -15.74 -3.59
C PHE A 247 -12.49 -15.94 -2.55
N GLN A 248 -12.91 -16.31 -1.32
CA GLN A 248 -11.98 -16.65 -0.24
C GLN A 248 -11.03 -17.77 -0.67
N ASN A 249 -9.79 -17.70 -0.17
CA ASN A 249 -8.78 -18.73 -0.41
C ASN A 249 -8.42 -18.90 -1.89
N SER A 250 -8.52 -17.83 -2.68
CA SER A 250 -8.02 -17.84 -4.05
C SER A 250 -6.52 -18.02 -4.06
N VAL A 251 -6.05 -18.98 -4.86
CA VAL A 251 -4.64 -19.30 -5.02
C VAL A 251 -4.22 -18.98 -6.44
N THR A 252 -3.15 -18.20 -6.58
CA THR A 252 -2.52 -17.95 -7.88
C THR A 252 -1.05 -18.31 -7.82
N LYS A 253 -0.50 -18.79 -8.94
CA LYS A 253 0.91 -19.17 -9.07
C LYS A 253 1.54 -18.40 -10.22
N GLY A 254 2.80 -18.04 -10.05
CA GLY A 254 3.62 -17.37 -11.05
C GLY A 254 5.09 -17.50 -10.68
N VAL A 255 5.89 -16.55 -11.15
CA VAL A 255 7.32 -16.46 -10.86
C VAL A 255 7.69 -15.06 -10.38
N VAL A 256 8.87 -14.93 -9.80
CA VAL A 256 9.52 -13.64 -9.56
C VAL A 256 9.90 -13.04 -10.92
N SER A 257 9.15 -12.05 -11.39
CA SER A 257 9.35 -11.40 -12.68
C SER A 257 10.27 -10.17 -12.60
N GLY A 258 10.47 -9.64 -11.40
CA GLY A 258 11.33 -8.48 -11.15
C GLY A 258 11.63 -8.28 -9.68
N LEU A 259 12.72 -7.60 -9.39
CA LEU A 259 13.15 -7.25 -8.04
C LEU A 259 13.42 -5.74 -7.97
N ASN A 260 13.34 -5.20 -6.75
CA ASN A 260 13.62 -3.79 -6.47
C ASN A 260 12.80 -2.82 -7.34
N ARG A 261 11.51 -3.12 -7.57
CA ARG A 261 10.62 -2.25 -8.33
C ARG A 261 10.16 -1.09 -7.47
N SER A 262 10.08 0.09 -8.08
CA SER A 262 9.46 1.26 -7.47
C SER A 262 8.07 1.46 -8.05
N PHE A 263 7.11 1.76 -7.19
CA PHE A 263 5.75 2.16 -7.57
C PHE A 263 5.50 3.56 -7.01
N ASP A 264 5.20 4.48 -7.91
CA ASP A 264 4.83 5.85 -7.57
C ASP A 264 3.46 6.13 -8.18
N ALA A 265 2.44 6.21 -7.35
CA ALA A 265 1.11 6.59 -7.75
C ALA A 265 0.95 8.10 -7.62
N ALA A 266 1.54 8.85 -8.53
CA ALA A 266 1.51 10.31 -8.53
C ALA A 266 0.09 10.85 -8.36
N GLY A 267 -0.13 11.64 -7.31
CA GLY A 267 -1.43 12.23 -6.98
C GLY A 267 -2.37 11.36 -6.15
N LEU A 268 -2.07 10.07 -5.94
CA LEU A 268 -2.77 9.25 -4.98
C LEU A 268 -2.20 9.49 -3.58
N LYS A 269 -3.05 9.86 -2.64
CA LYS A 269 -2.65 10.10 -1.25
C LYS A 269 -2.94 8.88 -0.40
N ASP A 270 -2.00 8.52 0.45
CA ASP A 270 -2.19 7.58 1.55
C ASP A 270 -3.23 8.15 2.52
N GLU A 271 -4.34 7.46 2.73
CA GLU A 271 -5.45 7.94 3.55
C GLU A 271 -5.10 8.10 5.03
N CYS A 272 -4.05 7.41 5.51
CA CYS A 272 -3.57 7.54 6.88
C CYS A 272 -2.63 8.73 7.04
N THR A 273 -1.62 8.80 6.19
CA THR A 273 -0.52 9.78 6.35
C THR A 273 -0.72 11.07 5.58
N GLY A 274 -1.59 11.08 4.56
CA GLY A 274 -1.80 12.21 3.65
C GLY A 274 -0.63 12.47 2.69
N THR A 275 0.40 11.62 2.71
CA THR A 275 1.56 11.69 1.82
C THR A 275 1.27 11.00 0.48
N ASP A 276 2.07 11.27 -0.55
CA ASP A 276 1.96 10.56 -1.83
C ASP A 276 2.28 9.07 -1.62
N VAL A 277 1.50 8.21 -2.27
CA VAL A 277 1.73 6.76 -2.23
C VAL A 277 2.94 6.45 -3.09
N ARG A 278 4.05 6.12 -2.43
CA ARG A 278 5.28 5.67 -3.06
C ARG A 278 5.85 4.50 -2.28
N THR A 279 6.11 3.41 -2.98
CA THR A 279 6.73 2.22 -2.40
C THR A 279 7.88 1.76 -3.29
N ASP A 280 9.03 1.51 -2.66
CA ASP A 280 10.27 1.10 -3.34
C ASP A 280 10.66 -0.32 -2.89
N GLY A 281 11.52 -0.96 -3.68
CA GLY A 281 12.07 -2.27 -3.35
C GLY A 281 11.11 -3.44 -3.52
N LEU A 282 9.99 -3.25 -4.26
CA LEU A 282 8.96 -4.26 -4.43
C LEU A 282 9.44 -5.46 -5.25
N ILE A 283 8.88 -6.61 -4.93
CA ILE A 283 8.95 -7.83 -5.75
C ILE A 283 7.87 -7.73 -6.82
N GLN A 284 8.22 -7.95 -8.08
CA GLN A 284 7.27 -8.09 -9.18
C GLN A 284 7.03 -9.57 -9.47
N THR A 285 5.77 -9.94 -9.71
CA THR A 285 5.35 -11.30 -10.09
C THR A 285 4.31 -11.26 -11.21
N ASP A 286 4.23 -12.31 -12.00
CA ASP A 286 3.15 -12.56 -12.96
C ASP A 286 2.00 -13.41 -12.36
N ALA A 287 2.14 -13.86 -11.10
CA ALA A 287 1.00 -14.38 -10.35
C ALA A 287 -0.11 -13.33 -10.32
N ALA A 288 -1.34 -13.75 -10.60
CA ALA A 288 -2.46 -12.82 -10.69
C ALA A 288 -2.76 -12.18 -9.31
N ILE A 289 -2.37 -10.92 -9.13
CA ILE A 289 -2.69 -10.10 -7.97
C ILE A 289 -3.82 -9.16 -8.37
N ASN A 290 -4.96 -9.32 -7.70
CA ASN A 290 -6.19 -8.58 -7.95
C ASN A 290 -6.72 -7.99 -6.65
N GLN A 291 -7.72 -7.12 -6.75
CA GLN A 291 -8.42 -6.59 -5.59
C GLN A 291 -8.89 -7.73 -4.67
N GLY A 292 -8.58 -7.62 -3.39
CA GLY A 292 -8.86 -8.63 -2.36
C GLY A 292 -7.67 -9.52 -2.00
N ASN A 293 -6.67 -9.75 -2.91
CA ASN A 293 -5.43 -10.41 -2.54
C ASN A 293 -4.48 -9.49 -1.75
N SER A 294 -4.73 -8.19 -1.77
CA SER A 294 -3.97 -7.19 -1.03
C SER A 294 -3.90 -7.54 0.45
N GLY A 295 -2.70 -7.51 1.03
CA GLY A 295 -2.41 -7.92 2.40
C GLY A 295 -2.20 -9.42 2.58
N GLY A 296 -2.43 -10.24 1.54
CA GLY A 296 -2.18 -11.67 1.54
C GLY A 296 -0.71 -12.02 1.34
N PRO A 297 -0.29 -13.22 1.77
CA PRO A 297 1.09 -13.68 1.64
C PRO A 297 1.44 -14.07 0.20
N LEU A 298 2.69 -13.76 -0.19
CA LEU A 298 3.39 -14.34 -1.34
C LEU A 298 4.41 -15.34 -0.81
N PHE A 299 4.30 -16.60 -1.23
CA PHE A 299 5.15 -17.70 -0.77
C PHE A 299 6.19 -18.09 -1.81
N ASN A 300 7.34 -18.57 -1.36
CA ASN A 300 8.27 -19.35 -2.17
C ASN A 300 7.84 -20.83 -2.25
N ALA A 301 8.57 -21.63 -3.05
CA ALA A 301 8.32 -23.06 -3.20
C ALA A 301 8.51 -23.87 -1.90
N SER A 302 9.18 -23.34 -0.89
CA SER A 302 9.31 -23.97 0.44
C SER A 302 8.12 -23.68 1.37
N GLY A 303 7.18 -22.83 0.93
CA GLY A 303 6.02 -22.42 1.72
C GLY A 303 6.35 -21.38 2.80
N GLN A 304 7.37 -20.56 2.57
CA GLN A 304 7.74 -19.44 3.43
C GLN A 304 7.30 -18.13 2.78
N ILE A 305 6.86 -17.15 3.57
CA ILE A 305 6.52 -15.81 3.09
C ILE A 305 7.78 -15.11 2.60
N ILE A 306 7.81 -14.74 1.33
CA ILE A 306 8.83 -13.88 0.73
C ILE A 306 8.33 -12.46 0.48
N GLY A 307 7.02 -12.24 0.60
CA GLY A 307 6.42 -10.92 0.46
C GLY A 307 4.95 -10.88 0.84
N MET A 308 4.39 -9.68 0.82
CA MET A 308 2.96 -9.41 0.99
C MET A 308 2.42 -8.74 -0.26
N ASN A 309 1.42 -9.36 -0.89
CA ASN A 309 0.76 -8.81 -2.07
C ASN A 309 0.17 -7.43 -1.75
N THR A 310 0.39 -6.45 -2.60
CA THR A 310 -0.13 -5.10 -2.35
C THR A 310 -0.94 -4.55 -3.52
N LEU A 311 -0.35 -4.43 -4.69
CA LEU A 311 -0.99 -3.80 -5.84
C LEU A 311 -0.79 -4.66 -7.10
N GLY A 312 -1.83 -4.69 -7.95
CA GLY A 312 -1.66 -5.01 -9.36
C GLY A 312 -1.57 -3.69 -10.14
N SER A 313 -0.83 -3.66 -11.22
CA SER A 313 -0.86 -2.49 -12.11
C SER A 313 -2.21 -2.42 -12.83
N PRO A 314 -3.01 -1.35 -12.65
CA PRO A 314 -4.28 -1.23 -13.36
C PRO A 314 -4.12 -1.15 -14.89
N ASP A 315 -2.95 -0.70 -15.35
CA ASP A 315 -2.67 -0.46 -16.77
C ASP A 315 -1.86 -1.59 -17.42
N ALA A 316 -1.41 -2.60 -16.67
CA ALA A 316 -0.60 -3.70 -17.18
C ALA A 316 -1.11 -5.06 -16.67
N GLN A 317 -1.48 -5.94 -17.60
CA GLN A 317 -1.83 -7.32 -17.27
C GLN A 317 -0.58 -8.09 -16.81
N ASN A 318 -0.76 -9.01 -15.86
CA ASN A 318 0.29 -9.87 -15.33
C ASN A 318 1.46 -9.11 -14.65
N VAL A 319 1.17 -7.96 -14.05
CA VAL A 319 2.11 -7.23 -13.20
C VAL A 319 1.51 -7.10 -11.81
N GLY A 320 1.88 -8.04 -10.95
CA GLY A 320 1.62 -8.00 -9.52
C GLY A 320 2.83 -7.48 -8.75
N LEU A 321 2.60 -6.77 -7.66
CA LEU A 321 3.63 -6.23 -6.79
C LEU A 321 3.44 -6.72 -5.36
N ALA A 322 4.55 -7.03 -4.69
CA ALA A 322 4.54 -7.46 -3.30
C ALA A 322 5.64 -6.74 -2.48
N ILE A 323 5.31 -6.40 -1.24
CA ILE A 323 6.26 -5.84 -0.27
C ILE A 323 7.16 -6.97 0.23
N PRO A 324 8.49 -6.84 0.18
CA PRO A 324 9.42 -7.91 0.58
C PRO A 324 9.29 -8.32 2.05
N SER A 325 9.55 -9.57 2.36
CA SER A 325 9.55 -10.10 3.72
C SER A 325 10.56 -9.38 4.63
N GLU A 326 11.69 -8.94 4.12
CA GLU A 326 12.69 -8.14 4.85
C GLU A 326 12.06 -6.84 5.42
N THR A 327 11.28 -6.12 4.59
CA THR A 327 10.57 -4.92 5.03
C THR A 327 9.53 -5.25 6.10
N ILE A 328 8.74 -6.31 5.89
CA ILE A 328 7.71 -6.76 6.83
C ILE A 328 8.32 -7.12 8.19
N LEU A 329 9.43 -7.86 8.20
CA LEU A 329 10.13 -8.22 9.44
C LEU A 329 10.69 -7.02 10.18
N THR A 330 11.23 -6.03 9.45
CA THR A 330 11.70 -4.76 10.05
C THR A 330 10.55 -4.05 10.76
N VAL A 331 9.37 -3.98 10.13
CA VAL A 331 8.16 -3.37 10.70
C VAL A 331 7.67 -4.15 11.93
N LEU A 332 7.57 -5.46 11.83
CA LEU A 332 7.16 -6.33 12.94
C LEU A 332 8.09 -6.23 14.14
N ASN A 333 9.41 -6.21 13.90
CA ASN A 333 10.40 -6.09 14.97
C ASN A 333 10.33 -4.71 15.63
N SER A 334 10.14 -3.63 14.84
CA SER A 334 9.91 -2.30 15.38
C SER A 334 8.67 -2.27 16.28
N TYR A 335 7.55 -2.84 15.82
CA TYR A 335 6.33 -2.92 16.62
C TYR A 335 6.53 -3.74 17.92
N LYS A 336 7.17 -4.90 17.85
CA LYS A 336 7.41 -5.73 19.02
C LYS A 336 8.28 -5.04 20.07
N GLN A 337 9.26 -4.27 19.65
CA GLN A 337 10.16 -3.53 20.54
C GLN A 337 9.48 -2.31 21.18
N ASN A 338 8.68 -1.58 20.43
CA ASN A 338 8.21 -0.25 20.81
C ASN A 338 6.69 -0.17 21.06
N GLN A 339 5.93 -1.25 20.79
CA GLN A 339 4.46 -1.27 20.73
C GLN A 339 3.89 -0.23 19.72
N ALA A 340 4.72 0.19 18.80
CA ALA A 340 4.42 1.10 17.70
C ALA A 340 5.40 0.83 16.55
N ILE A 341 4.98 1.07 15.32
CA ILE A 341 5.89 1.00 14.18
C ILE A 341 6.65 2.32 14.12
N ILE A 342 7.92 2.29 14.46
CA ILE A 342 8.82 3.45 14.38
C ILE A 342 9.82 3.22 13.25
N ARG A 343 9.79 4.12 12.25
CA ARG A 343 10.69 4.05 11.09
C ARG A 343 11.79 5.11 11.21
N PRO A 344 13.06 4.75 10.98
CA PRO A 344 14.15 5.71 10.99
C PRO A 344 13.99 6.70 9.83
N ARG A 345 14.28 7.97 10.08
CA ARG A 345 14.11 9.03 9.11
C ARG A 345 15.25 10.04 9.16
N LEU A 346 15.76 10.40 7.98
CA LEU A 346 16.69 11.52 7.80
C LEU A 346 15.93 12.86 7.72
N GLY A 347 14.84 12.89 6.96
CA GLY A 347 13.96 14.05 6.82
C GLY A 347 14.38 15.02 5.74
N VAL A 348 14.82 14.50 4.60
CA VAL A 348 15.16 15.26 3.39
C VAL A 348 14.20 14.91 2.25
N VAL A 349 13.99 15.86 1.36
CA VAL A 349 13.57 15.59 -0.01
C VAL A 349 14.84 15.53 -0.83
N SER A 350 15.10 14.41 -1.48
CA SER A 350 16.31 14.22 -2.29
C SER A 350 15.99 13.55 -3.60
N GLN A 351 16.90 13.68 -4.53
CA GLN A 351 16.83 13.06 -5.83
C GLN A 351 18.19 12.49 -6.21
N GLU A 352 18.18 11.25 -6.70
CA GLU A 352 19.38 10.54 -7.09
C GLU A 352 20.15 11.23 -8.23
N ILE A 353 21.45 11.18 -8.18
CA ILE A 353 22.36 11.54 -9.28
C ILE A 353 22.73 10.25 -10.01
N ASN A 354 22.41 10.17 -11.28
CA ASN A 354 22.77 9.08 -12.17
C ASN A 354 23.28 9.63 -13.50
N ALA A 355 23.79 8.77 -14.38
CA ALA A 355 24.39 9.17 -15.64
C ALA A 355 23.45 10.03 -16.52
N ALA A 356 22.15 9.70 -16.57
CA ALA A 356 21.17 10.45 -17.35
C ALA A 356 20.95 11.86 -16.78
N ARG A 357 20.81 11.98 -15.46
CA ARG A 357 20.65 13.28 -14.78
C ARG A 357 21.90 14.13 -14.85
N LYS A 358 23.07 13.50 -14.73
CA LYS A 358 24.36 14.17 -14.91
C LYS A 358 24.51 14.75 -16.33
N LEU A 359 24.04 14.02 -17.35
CA LEU A 359 24.07 14.50 -18.72
C LEU A 359 23.25 15.79 -18.93
N VAL A 360 22.06 15.85 -18.33
CA VAL A 360 21.15 17.01 -18.39
C VAL A 360 21.65 18.15 -17.47
N ASN A 361 22.19 17.80 -16.30
CA ASN A 361 22.64 18.73 -15.26
C ASN A 361 24.18 18.69 -15.16
N SER A 362 24.88 19.08 -16.24
CA SER A 362 26.36 19.02 -16.33
C SER A 362 27.11 19.83 -15.27
N TRP A 363 26.40 20.75 -14.57
CA TRP A 363 26.91 21.53 -13.46
C TRP A 363 27.10 20.74 -12.14
N LEU A 364 26.50 19.53 -12.05
CA LEU A 364 26.65 18.67 -10.88
C LEU A 364 28.13 18.23 -10.72
N PRO A 365 28.74 18.37 -9.53
CA PRO A 365 30.15 18.02 -9.32
C PRO A 365 30.36 16.51 -9.13
N ALA A 366 29.30 15.74 -8.87
CA ALA A 366 29.35 14.31 -8.56
C ALA A 366 28.75 13.46 -9.67
N GLU A 367 29.26 12.25 -9.86
CA GLU A 367 28.74 11.26 -10.81
C GLU A 367 27.64 10.38 -10.19
N TYR A 368 27.58 10.34 -8.85
CA TYR A 368 26.62 9.57 -8.07
C TYR A 368 26.27 10.31 -6.77
N GLY A 369 25.25 9.85 -6.10
CA GLY A 369 24.81 10.40 -4.81
C GLY A 369 23.37 10.86 -4.85
N GLU A 370 22.96 11.53 -3.77
CA GLU A 370 21.62 12.09 -3.58
C GLU A 370 21.71 13.60 -3.40
N PHE A 371 21.18 14.33 -4.35
CA PHE A 371 21.02 15.78 -4.29
C PHE A 371 19.87 16.13 -3.36
N ILE A 372 20.11 16.96 -2.36
CA ILE A 372 19.05 17.46 -1.46
C ILE A 372 18.27 18.56 -2.20
N GLY A 373 17.14 18.19 -2.73
CA GLY A 373 16.31 18.99 -3.62
C GLY A 373 15.64 18.14 -4.68
N SER A 374 15.12 18.77 -5.72
CA SER A 374 14.56 18.10 -6.90
C SER A 374 15.02 18.80 -8.17
N PHE A 375 15.28 18.02 -9.22
CA PHE A 375 15.58 18.52 -10.56
C PHE A 375 14.30 18.66 -11.41
N ASP A 376 13.28 17.86 -11.09
CA ASP A 376 12.09 17.71 -11.92
C ASP A 376 10.95 18.63 -11.49
N VAL A 377 10.92 19.02 -10.20
CA VAL A 377 9.88 19.87 -9.61
C VAL A 377 10.51 21.00 -8.81
N ALA A 378 10.05 22.22 -9.05
CA ALA A 378 10.47 23.36 -8.24
C ALA A 378 9.93 23.22 -6.80
N ILE A 379 10.77 22.76 -5.90
CA ILE A 379 10.47 22.70 -4.46
C ILE A 379 11.16 23.89 -3.79
N ALA A 380 10.40 24.66 -2.99
CA ALA A 380 10.98 25.76 -2.24
C ALA A 380 12.08 25.23 -1.30
N GLU A 381 13.24 25.90 -1.26
CA GLU A 381 14.43 25.49 -0.48
C GLU A 381 14.08 25.16 0.99
N ASN A 382 13.19 25.93 1.60
CA ASN A 382 12.76 25.73 2.99
C ASN A 382 11.83 24.51 3.18
N LYS A 383 11.49 23.79 2.10
CA LYS A 383 10.65 22.59 2.15
C LYS A 383 11.41 21.30 1.88
N VAL A 384 12.69 21.37 1.53
CA VAL A 384 13.49 20.17 1.25
C VAL A 384 14.03 19.49 2.51
N ILE A 385 14.10 20.22 3.63
CA ILE A 385 14.43 19.69 4.95
C ILE A 385 13.18 19.76 5.83
N SER A 386 12.78 18.64 6.38
CA SER A 386 11.62 18.59 7.28
C SER A 386 11.97 19.24 8.62
N PRO A 387 11.14 20.18 9.13
CA PRO A 387 11.34 20.78 10.44
C PRO A 387 11.45 19.73 11.56
N GLY A 388 12.36 19.92 12.50
CA GLY A 388 12.61 18.98 13.60
C GLY A 388 13.28 17.67 13.19
N SER A 389 13.73 17.52 11.94
CA SER A 389 14.32 16.28 11.43
C SER A 389 15.79 16.09 11.86
N ALA A 390 16.32 14.87 11.62
CA ALA A 390 17.72 14.56 11.79
C ALA A 390 18.63 15.37 10.84
N ALA A 391 18.15 15.63 9.63
CA ALA A 391 18.86 16.43 8.63
C ALA A 391 19.00 17.88 9.07
N GLU A 392 17.92 18.48 9.60
CA GLU A 392 17.97 19.85 10.12
C GLU A 392 18.96 19.97 11.29
N ALA A 393 18.88 19.03 12.27
CA ALA A 393 19.80 19.00 13.41
C ALA A 393 21.27 18.81 13.00
N ALA A 394 21.53 18.14 11.87
CA ALA A 394 22.85 17.93 11.31
C ALA A 394 23.33 19.08 10.40
N GLY A 395 22.52 20.10 10.18
CA GLY A 395 22.86 21.25 9.33
C GLY A 395 22.92 20.93 7.83
N LEU A 396 22.19 19.90 7.38
CA LEU A 396 22.01 19.65 5.95
C LEU A 396 21.14 20.75 5.33
N ALA A 397 21.38 21.07 4.08
CA ALA A 397 20.72 22.16 3.38
C ALA A 397 20.38 21.79 1.93
N PHE A 398 19.51 22.59 1.32
CA PHE A 398 19.25 22.54 -0.11
C PHE A 398 20.56 22.64 -0.91
N GLY A 399 20.72 21.76 -1.88
CA GLY A 399 21.87 21.71 -2.76
C GLY A 399 22.99 20.79 -2.28
N ASP A 400 23.05 20.40 -0.99
CA ASP A 400 24.04 19.42 -0.53
C ASP A 400 23.87 18.10 -1.29
N ILE A 401 24.99 17.40 -1.53
CA ILE A 401 24.97 16.08 -2.19
C ILE A 401 25.47 15.04 -1.19
N ILE A 402 24.63 14.08 -0.84
CA ILE A 402 25.03 12.94 -0.02
C ILE A 402 25.66 11.89 -0.93
N LEU A 403 26.93 11.57 -0.70
CA LEU A 403 27.69 10.61 -1.48
C LEU A 403 27.68 9.20 -0.88
N GLU A 404 27.80 9.13 0.46
CA GLU A 404 27.90 7.85 1.17
C GLU A 404 27.15 7.89 2.49
N VAL A 405 26.66 6.71 2.91
CA VAL A 405 26.13 6.44 4.26
C VAL A 405 26.97 5.32 4.88
N ASP A 406 27.63 5.58 6.01
CA ASP A 406 28.52 4.64 6.72
C ASP A 406 29.57 3.98 5.80
N GLY A 407 30.10 4.73 4.83
CA GLY A 407 31.11 4.28 3.87
C GLY A 407 30.54 3.53 2.66
N GLN A 408 29.22 3.33 2.58
CA GLN A 408 28.56 2.76 1.40
C GLN A 408 28.15 3.86 0.43
N LYS A 409 28.62 3.76 -0.81
CA LYS A 409 28.31 4.70 -1.87
C LYS A 409 26.83 4.65 -2.27
N LEU A 410 26.27 5.82 -2.56
CA LEU A 410 24.90 5.97 -3.04
C LEU A 410 24.87 5.93 -4.57
N GLU A 411 25.28 4.80 -5.13
CA GLU A 411 25.19 4.56 -6.58
C GLU A 411 23.83 3.94 -6.90
N SER A 412 23.00 4.69 -7.63
CA SER A 412 21.72 4.20 -8.13
C SER A 412 21.93 3.30 -9.32
N THR A 413 21.36 2.09 -9.25
CA THR A 413 21.38 1.10 -10.32
C THR A 413 19.97 0.58 -10.54
N GLN A 414 19.75 -0.14 -11.64
CA GLN A 414 18.47 -0.79 -11.89
C GLN A 414 18.08 -1.79 -10.77
N SER A 415 19.06 -2.42 -10.12
CA SER A 415 18.84 -3.31 -8.97
C SER A 415 18.82 -2.59 -7.63
N ASN A 416 19.15 -1.31 -7.58
CA ASN A 416 19.16 -0.48 -6.37
C ASN A 416 18.74 0.96 -6.70
N PRO A 417 17.45 1.19 -7.00
CA PRO A 417 17.00 2.50 -7.52
C PRO A 417 16.99 3.63 -6.49
N ASN A 418 16.94 3.35 -5.19
CA ASN A 418 16.87 4.37 -4.12
C ASN A 418 17.83 4.02 -2.98
N PRO A 419 19.15 4.10 -3.19
CA PRO A 419 20.14 3.62 -2.23
C PRO A 419 20.08 4.34 -0.87
N LEU A 420 19.88 5.64 -0.85
CA LEU A 420 19.77 6.41 0.40
C LEU A 420 18.58 5.93 1.23
N ARG A 421 17.37 5.88 0.64
CA ARG A 421 16.16 5.44 1.34
C ARG A 421 16.35 4.04 1.93
N ARG A 422 16.85 3.09 1.13
CA ARG A 422 17.08 1.71 1.58
C ARG A 422 18.06 1.65 2.74
N LEU A 423 19.18 2.35 2.67
CA LEU A 423 20.19 2.36 3.74
C LEU A 423 19.64 2.99 5.03
N ILE A 424 18.84 4.05 4.93
CA ILE A 424 18.22 4.67 6.11
C ILE A 424 17.20 3.74 6.74
N LEU A 425 16.31 3.11 5.94
CA LEU A 425 15.23 2.24 6.44
C LEU A 425 15.76 0.95 7.11
N ASN A 426 16.99 0.53 6.79
CA ASN A 426 17.66 -0.60 7.41
C ASN A 426 18.41 -0.23 8.72
N LYS A 427 18.34 1.04 9.15
CA LYS A 427 18.88 1.50 10.44
C LYS A 427 17.81 1.44 11.54
N GLN A 428 18.21 1.80 12.75
CA GLN A 428 17.29 1.99 13.87
C GLN A 428 17.05 3.48 14.13
N SER A 429 15.86 3.80 14.66
CA SER A 429 15.61 5.12 15.22
C SER A 429 16.60 5.39 16.36
N GLY A 430 17.15 6.61 16.43
CA GLY A 430 18.18 6.97 17.40
C GLY A 430 19.60 6.56 17.03
N GLN A 431 19.78 5.72 16.01
CA GLN A 431 21.10 5.32 15.53
C GLN A 431 21.84 6.51 14.92
N THR A 432 23.13 6.66 15.28
CA THR A 432 24.01 7.63 14.62
C THR A 432 24.64 7.00 13.40
N ILE A 433 24.49 7.66 12.26
CA ILE A 433 25.11 7.32 10.98
C ILE A 433 26.14 8.36 10.59
N ARG A 434 27.06 8.00 9.70
CA ARG A 434 28.03 8.93 9.10
C ARG A 434 27.66 9.15 7.64
N LEU A 435 27.41 10.41 7.29
CA LEU A 435 27.20 10.82 5.90
C LEU A 435 28.50 11.43 5.38
N ARG A 436 28.90 11.10 4.15
CA ARG A 436 29.90 11.81 3.39
C ARG A 436 29.18 12.70 2.38
N ILE A 437 29.36 14.01 2.50
CA ILE A 437 28.61 14.98 1.71
C ILE A 437 29.54 15.98 0.99
N LEU A 438 29.11 16.40 -0.21
CA LEU A 438 29.61 17.62 -0.84
C LEU A 438 28.69 18.77 -0.42
N LYS A 439 29.29 19.74 0.28
CA LYS A 439 28.57 20.89 0.80
C LYS A 439 28.32 21.92 -0.30
N ALA A 440 27.06 22.30 -0.49
CA ALA A 440 26.71 23.39 -1.38
C ALA A 440 27.10 24.74 -0.77
N ILE A 441 27.72 25.59 -1.59
CA ILE A 441 28.08 26.97 -1.26
C ILE A 441 27.18 27.85 -2.12
N LYS A 442 26.32 28.65 -1.46
CA LYS A 442 25.47 29.58 -2.20
C LYS A 442 26.35 30.69 -2.77
N SER A 443 26.38 30.85 -4.08
CA SER A 443 26.98 32.00 -4.74
C SER A 443 26.16 33.26 -4.46
N SER A 444 26.85 34.42 -4.38
CA SER A 444 26.20 35.73 -4.30
C SER A 444 25.26 36.01 -5.50
N ASN A 445 25.45 35.32 -6.63
CA ASN A 445 24.53 35.31 -7.76
C ASN A 445 23.48 34.21 -7.54
N ALA A 446 22.26 34.60 -7.26
CA ALA A 446 21.14 33.80 -6.70
C ALA A 446 20.74 32.49 -7.45
N ASN A 447 21.37 32.15 -8.57
CA ASN A 447 20.98 31.02 -9.42
C ASN A 447 22.08 29.96 -9.66
N GLN A 448 23.24 30.04 -8.99
CA GLN A 448 24.32 29.09 -9.22
C GLN A 448 24.83 28.52 -7.90
N LEU A 449 24.68 27.19 -7.74
CA LEU A 449 25.33 26.44 -6.66
C LEU A 449 26.80 26.20 -7.03
N THR A 450 27.68 26.43 -6.09
CA THR A 450 29.07 25.97 -6.13
C THR A 450 29.30 24.99 -5.00
N TYR A 451 30.37 24.23 -5.05
CA TYR A 451 30.63 23.16 -4.08
C TYR A 451 32.00 23.30 -3.48
N ALA A 452 32.15 22.79 -2.26
CA ALA A 452 33.46 22.62 -1.66
C ALA A 452 34.29 21.63 -2.50
N GLU A 453 35.63 21.83 -2.54
CA GLU A 453 36.52 20.92 -3.30
C GLU A 453 36.53 19.52 -2.73
N ASP A 454 36.52 19.38 -1.40
CA ASP A 454 36.56 18.11 -0.71
C ASP A 454 35.23 17.79 0.00
N PRO A 455 34.74 16.53 -0.08
CA PRO A 455 33.60 16.06 0.71
C PRO A 455 33.93 16.05 2.21
N ILE A 456 32.98 16.42 3.03
CA ILE A 456 33.08 16.38 4.49
C ILE A 456 32.25 15.21 5.08
N ASN A 457 32.64 14.77 6.28
CA ASN A 457 31.88 13.79 7.05
C ASN A 457 30.98 14.49 8.07
N VAL A 458 29.69 14.12 8.07
CA VAL A 458 28.72 14.64 9.01
C VAL A 458 28.11 13.46 9.79
N SER A 459 28.12 13.53 11.11
CA SER A 459 27.44 12.55 11.95
C SER A 459 25.97 12.96 12.15
N VAL A 460 25.04 12.05 11.90
CA VAL A 460 23.62 12.31 11.98
C VAL A 460 22.95 11.28 12.87
N LYS A 461 22.28 11.72 13.95
CA LYS A 461 21.43 10.86 14.77
C LYS A 461 20.04 10.79 14.13
N LEU A 462 19.67 9.62 13.60
CA LEU A 462 18.38 9.41 12.96
C LEU A 462 17.25 9.59 13.96
N LYS A 463 16.17 10.25 13.52
CA LYS A 463 14.92 10.35 14.27
C LYS A 463 13.93 9.30 13.82
N GLY A 464 12.99 8.95 14.69
CA GLY A 464 11.90 8.06 14.39
C GLY A 464 10.71 8.80 13.80
N LEU A 465 9.99 8.12 12.92
CA LEU A 465 8.67 8.53 12.45
C LEU A 465 7.70 7.40 12.76
N ASN A 466 6.59 7.72 13.43
CA ASN A 466 5.48 6.81 13.64
C ASN A 466 4.15 7.49 13.29
N TYR A 467 3.11 6.69 13.10
CA TYR A 467 1.75 7.15 12.96
C TYR A 467 1.00 6.85 14.26
N ASP A 468 0.55 7.90 14.93
CA ASP A 468 -0.29 7.77 16.12
C ASP A 468 -1.75 7.55 15.70
N ILE A 469 -2.23 6.34 15.88
CA ILE A 469 -3.59 5.93 15.51
C ILE A 469 -4.65 6.70 16.33
N ALA A 470 -4.36 7.03 17.57
CA ALA A 470 -5.32 7.70 18.45
C ALA A 470 -5.56 9.15 18.01
N THR A 471 -4.52 9.84 17.56
CA THR A 471 -4.61 11.23 17.09
C THR A 471 -4.71 11.36 15.58
N ALA A 472 -4.57 10.26 14.84
CA ALA A 472 -4.53 10.19 13.39
C ALA A 472 -3.47 11.12 12.77
N LYS A 473 -2.25 11.12 13.34
CA LYS A 473 -1.16 12.01 12.92
C LYS A 473 0.18 11.29 12.84
N LEU A 474 1.01 11.77 11.92
CA LEU A 474 2.44 11.46 11.92
C LEU A 474 3.12 12.17 13.09
N VAL A 475 3.92 11.43 13.84
CA VAL A 475 4.64 11.92 15.01
C VAL A 475 6.13 11.60 14.86
N ASN A 476 6.97 12.60 15.09
CA ASN A 476 8.42 12.38 15.22
C ASN A 476 8.69 11.83 16.62
N SER A 477 9.31 10.67 16.72
CA SER A 477 9.79 10.13 17.98
C SER A 477 11.27 10.47 18.15
N GLU A 478 11.60 10.97 19.33
CA GLU A 478 13.01 11.05 19.75
C GLU A 478 13.46 9.63 20.05
N GLY A 479 14.44 9.13 19.29
CA GLY A 479 15.02 7.80 19.47
C GLY A 479 15.87 7.70 20.73
#